data_24a83f95017e140fb06d1e3b7abc9320
#
_entry.id   24a83f95017e140fb06d1e3b7abc9320
#
_cell.length_a   1.000
_cell.length_b   1.000
_cell.length_c   1.000
_cell.angle_alpha   90.00
_cell.angle_beta   90.00
_cell.angle_gamma   90.00
#
_symmetry.space_group_name_H-M   'P 1'
#
loop_
_entity.id
_entity.type
_entity.pdbx_description
1 polymer ?
#
loop_
_entity_poly.entity_id
_entity_poly.type
_entity_poly.pdbx_seq_one_letter_code
_entity_poly.pdbx_strand_id
1 'polypeptide(L)'
;MSGVQICRKERYEEMNELIHDTTLYEDIPPSEGRLPREMAVYGLLKELGISYQRLDHEPMATIEDCQGVDELLGIHMCKNLFLCNSQKTVFYLLMMPGEKKFKTKELSHQIGSARLSFASEEFMEEFLHIQPGAVSVMGLMNDGENRVNLLIDEDVLKEEYLGCHPCVNTVSLRLKTEDVIRKFLPYVKHGYTSVHLTGE
;
A
#
# COMPACT_ATOMS: atom_id res chain seq x y z
N MET A 1 25.15 -13.82 23.35
CA MET A 1 23.83 -14.44 23.01
C MET A 1 22.60 -13.71 23.62
N SER A 2 22.76 -12.58 24.35
CA SER A 2 21.66 -11.91 25.06
C SER A 2 20.93 -10.81 24.23
N GLY A 3 21.58 -10.20 23.27
CA GLY A 3 21.02 -9.05 22.52
C GLY A 3 19.86 -9.40 21.55
N VAL A 4 19.89 -10.57 20.92
CA VAL A 4 18.85 -11.00 19.96
C VAL A 4 17.56 -11.41 20.67
N GLN A 5 17.66 -11.88 21.91
CA GLN A 5 16.51 -12.36 22.67
C GLN A 5 15.74 -11.21 23.35
N ILE A 6 16.43 -10.14 23.74
CA ILE A 6 15.82 -8.92 24.28
C ILE A 6 15.04 -8.20 23.16
N CYS A 7 15.63 -8.04 21.97
CA CYS A 7 14.99 -7.43 20.82
C CYS A 7 13.73 -8.18 20.34
N ARG A 8 13.67 -9.52 20.47
CA ARG A 8 12.46 -10.30 20.16
C ARG A 8 11.33 -10.09 21.16
N LYS A 9 11.65 -10.02 22.45
CA LYS A 9 10.64 -9.84 23.50
C LYS A 9 10.04 -8.44 23.48
N GLU A 10 10.86 -7.42 23.34
CA GLU A 10 10.42 -6.02 23.17
C GLU A 10 9.55 -5.86 21.90
N ARG A 11 9.95 -6.50 20.81
CA ARG A 11 9.19 -6.50 19.55
C ARG A 11 7.85 -7.23 19.65
N TYR A 12 7.75 -8.32 20.43
CA TYR A 12 6.50 -9.00 20.73
C TYR A 12 5.56 -8.16 21.61
N GLU A 13 6.11 -7.39 22.54
CA GLU A 13 5.34 -6.49 23.39
C GLU A 13 4.83 -5.29 22.59
N GLU A 14 5.65 -4.67 21.75
CA GLU A 14 5.25 -3.59 20.82
C GLU A 14 4.20 -4.07 19.77
N MET A 15 4.34 -5.26 19.25
CA MET A 15 3.37 -5.85 18.31
C MET A 15 2.00 -6.06 18.96
N ASN A 16 1.96 -6.46 20.22
CA ASN A 16 0.72 -6.60 20.98
C ASN A 16 0.04 -5.27 21.31
N GLU A 17 0.75 -4.15 21.32
CA GLU A 17 0.17 -2.82 21.52
C GLU A 17 -0.54 -2.31 20.26
N LEU A 18 -0.08 -2.69 19.07
CA LEU A 18 -0.64 -2.24 17.80
C LEU A 18 -1.67 -3.21 17.21
N ILE A 19 -1.64 -4.50 17.58
CA ILE A 19 -2.53 -5.53 17.05
C ILE A 19 -3.26 -6.19 18.21
N HIS A 20 -4.46 -5.72 18.53
CA HIS A 20 -5.26 -6.24 19.64
C HIS A 20 -5.99 -7.54 19.30
N ASP A 21 -6.25 -7.79 18.01
CA ASP A 21 -6.91 -8.99 17.50
C ASP A 21 -6.13 -9.54 16.30
N THR A 22 -5.62 -10.75 16.42
CA THR A 22 -4.84 -11.42 15.36
C THR A 22 -5.70 -12.22 14.39
N THR A 23 -7.03 -12.11 14.49
CA THR A 23 -7.95 -12.80 13.61
C THR A 23 -7.86 -12.26 12.19
N LEU A 24 -7.67 -13.14 11.22
CA LEU A 24 -7.71 -12.81 9.80
C LEU A 24 -9.16 -12.95 9.30
N TYR A 25 -9.74 -11.85 8.87
CA TYR A 25 -11.10 -11.79 8.36
C TYR A 25 -11.12 -11.84 6.83
N GLU A 26 -12.12 -12.50 6.27
CA GLU A 26 -12.33 -12.60 4.81
C GLU A 26 -13.65 -11.97 4.37
N ASP A 27 -14.38 -11.42 5.30
CA ASP A 27 -15.68 -10.77 5.11
C ASP A 27 -15.61 -9.25 5.18
N ILE A 28 -16.64 -8.61 4.66
CA ILE A 28 -16.82 -7.16 4.79
C ILE A 28 -17.17 -6.85 6.24
N PRO A 29 -16.42 -5.97 6.91
CA PRO A 29 -16.73 -5.61 8.29
C PRO A 29 -18.04 -4.82 8.39
N PRO A 30 -18.68 -4.79 9.57
CA PRO A 30 -19.74 -3.84 9.85
C PRO A 30 -19.28 -2.40 9.57
N SER A 31 -20.14 -1.57 9.01
CA SER A 31 -19.80 -0.17 8.66
C SER A 31 -19.70 0.77 9.85
N GLU A 32 -20.18 0.33 11.03
CA GLU A 32 -20.13 1.13 12.25
C GLU A 32 -18.67 1.39 12.67
N GLY A 33 -18.33 2.67 12.87
CA GLY A 33 -16.96 3.09 13.21
C GLY A 33 -15.95 3.08 12.06
N ARG A 34 -16.37 2.70 10.83
CA ARG A 34 -15.49 2.64 9.66
C ARG A 34 -15.66 3.84 8.72
N LEU A 35 -14.59 4.25 8.08
CA LEU A 35 -14.64 5.36 7.13
C LEU A 35 -15.29 4.93 5.80
N PRO A 36 -16.08 5.82 5.15
CA PRO A 36 -16.70 5.51 3.84
C PRO A 36 -15.70 5.06 2.78
N ARG A 37 -14.48 5.65 2.76
CA ARG A 37 -13.42 5.29 1.81
C ARG A 37 -12.92 3.85 1.99
N GLU A 38 -12.84 3.36 3.23
CA GLU A 38 -12.51 1.98 3.55
C GLU A 38 -13.60 1.03 3.07
N MET A 39 -14.86 1.33 3.41
CA MET A 39 -16.00 0.51 3.02
C MET A 39 -16.19 0.43 1.51
N ALA A 40 -15.85 1.50 0.78
CA ALA A 40 -15.87 1.52 -0.68
C ALA A 40 -14.87 0.51 -1.29
N VAL A 41 -13.70 0.34 -0.68
CA VAL A 41 -12.72 -0.67 -1.13
C VAL A 41 -13.30 -2.08 -1.00
N TYR A 42 -13.90 -2.43 0.15
CA TYR A 42 -14.51 -3.76 0.30
C TYR A 42 -15.66 -3.99 -0.67
N GLY A 43 -16.49 -2.97 -0.90
CA GLY A 43 -17.57 -3.03 -1.88
C GLY A 43 -17.04 -3.35 -3.29
N LEU A 44 -15.97 -2.66 -3.70
CA LEU A 44 -15.34 -2.88 -4.99
C LEU A 44 -14.68 -4.26 -5.10
N LEU A 45 -13.93 -4.70 -4.08
CA LEU A 45 -13.32 -6.03 -4.07
C LEU A 45 -14.38 -7.13 -4.22
N LYS A 46 -15.52 -6.98 -3.53
CA LYS A 46 -16.66 -7.91 -3.66
C LYS A 46 -17.25 -7.90 -5.07
N GLU A 47 -17.47 -6.72 -5.65
CA GLU A 47 -17.99 -6.56 -7.02
C GLU A 47 -17.10 -7.25 -8.06
N LEU A 48 -15.78 -7.14 -7.89
CA LEU A 48 -14.78 -7.73 -8.78
C LEU A 48 -14.51 -9.23 -8.50
N GLY A 49 -15.10 -9.79 -7.47
CA GLY A 49 -14.81 -11.17 -7.04
C GLY A 49 -13.34 -11.36 -6.67
N ILE A 50 -12.75 -10.37 -6.00
CA ILE A 50 -11.38 -10.42 -5.46
C ILE A 50 -11.45 -10.84 -4.00
N SER A 51 -10.89 -12.00 -3.70
CA SER A 51 -10.75 -12.48 -2.32
C SER A 51 -9.60 -11.77 -1.63
N TYR A 52 -9.75 -11.54 -0.33
CA TYR A 52 -8.74 -10.90 0.51
C TYR A 52 -8.73 -11.52 1.91
N GLN A 53 -7.62 -11.31 2.62
CA GLN A 53 -7.58 -11.43 4.07
C GLN A 53 -7.33 -10.05 4.67
N ARG A 54 -8.00 -9.73 5.75
CA ARG A 54 -7.98 -8.45 6.44
C ARG A 54 -7.50 -8.64 7.87
N LEU A 55 -6.60 -7.76 8.30
CA LEU A 55 -6.17 -7.63 9.68
C LEU A 55 -6.42 -6.20 10.16
N ASP A 56 -7.17 -6.05 11.24
CA ASP A 56 -7.41 -4.76 11.90
C ASP A 56 -6.27 -4.48 12.92
N HIS A 57 -5.83 -3.24 13.00
CA HIS A 57 -4.73 -2.84 13.87
C HIS A 57 -4.82 -1.35 14.20
N GLU A 58 -4.05 -0.89 15.19
CA GLU A 58 -3.89 0.54 15.47
C GLU A 58 -3.18 1.25 14.30
N PRO A 59 -3.28 2.59 14.20
CA PRO A 59 -2.61 3.35 13.15
C PRO A 59 -1.10 3.05 13.10
N MET A 60 -0.62 2.58 11.97
CA MET A 60 0.78 2.30 11.70
C MET A 60 1.35 3.36 10.76
N ALA A 61 2.42 4.02 11.19
CA ALA A 61 3.02 5.13 10.46
C ALA A 61 4.29 4.75 9.69
N THR A 62 4.95 3.66 10.10
CA THR A 62 6.23 3.21 9.53
C THR A 62 6.15 1.78 9.01
N ILE A 63 7.09 1.40 8.15
CA ILE A 63 7.21 0.00 7.66
C ILE A 63 7.64 -0.93 8.80
N GLU A 64 8.41 -0.41 9.74
CA GLU A 64 8.83 -1.15 10.94
C GLU A 64 7.63 -1.56 11.80
N ASP A 65 6.62 -0.70 11.92
CA ASP A 65 5.36 -1.01 12.64
C ASP A 65 4.58 -2.15 11.96
N CYS A 66 4.72 -2.29 10.64
CA CYS A 66 4.02 -3.30 9.86
C CYS A 66 4.61 -4.72 9.96
N GLN A 67 5.77 -4.94 10.60
CA GLN A 67 6.42 -6.26 10.65
C GLN A 67 5.53 -7.35 11.28
N GLY A 68 4.77 -7.01 12.32
CA GLY A 68 3.80 -7.94 12.91
C GLY A 68 2.64 -8.29 11.98
N VAL A 69 2.21 -7.31 11.17
CA VAL A 69 1.18 -7.49 10.14
C VAL A 69 1.69 -8.43 9.04
N ASP A 70 2.93 -8.24 8.59
CA ASP A 70 3.59 -9.07 7.58
C ASP A 70 3.63 -10.54 8.00
N GLU A 71 4.02 -10.80 9.26
CA GLU A 71 4.08 -12.16 9.82
C GLU A 71 2.70 -12.80 9.89
N LEU A 72 1.67 -12.07 10.34
CA LEU A 72 0.31 -12.59 10.50
C LEU A 72 -0.36 -12.83 9.15
N LEU A 73 -0.24 -11.92 8.21
CA LEU A 73 -0.82 -12.05 6.88
C LEU A 73 0.02 -12.93 5.94
N GLY A 74 1.27 -13.26 6.31
CA GLY A 74 2.19 -14.03 5.48
C GLY A 74 2.52 -13.33 4.16
N ILE A 75 2.82 -12.03 4.23
CA ILE A 75 3.14 -11.16 3.09
C ILE A 75 4.34 -10.27 3.39
N HIS A 76 4.77 -9.53 2.38
CA HIS A 76 5.62 -8.36 2.54
C HIS A 76 4.82 -7.10 2.19
N MET A 77 4.62 -6.20 3.16
CA MET A 77 3.90 -4.95 2.92
C MET A 77 4.60 -4.10 1.87
N CYS A 78 3.84 -3.62 0.92
CA CYS A 78 4.34 -2.70 -0.09
C CYS A 78 4.45 -1.28 0.49
N LYS A 79 5.57 -0.64 0.22
CA LYS A 79 5.71 0.81 0.36
C LYS A 79 5.03 1.47 -0.83
N ASN A 80 4.03 2.31 -0.55
CA ASN A 80 3.32 3.07 -1.56
C ASN A 80 3.71 4.55 -1.44
N LEU A 81 4.34 5.10 -2.48
CA LEU A 81 4.85 6.47 -2.47
C LEU A 81 4.12 7.29 -3.51
N PHE A 82 3.48 8.38 -3.07
CA PHE A 82 2.83 9.31 -3.98
C PHE A 82 3.78 10.46 -4.33
N LEU A 83 4.13 10.56 -5.59
CA LEU A 83 5.19 11.40 -6.10
C LEU A 83 4.67 12.34 -7.18
N CYS A 84 5.38 13.46 -7.39
CA CYS A 84 5.13 14.38 -8.49
C CYS A 84 6.42 14.92 -9.08
N ASN A 85 6.34 15.42 -10.33
CA ASN A 85 7.43 16.18 -10.93
C ASN A 85 7.55 17.58 -10.28
N SER A 86 8.64 18.30 -10.56
CA SER A 86 8.92 19.61 -9.97
C SER A 86 7.84 20.66 -10.25
N GLN A 87 7.14 20.54 -11.38
CA GLN A 87 6.06 21.44 -11.78
C GLN A 87 4.71 21.05 -11.18
N LYS A 88 4.61 19.91 -10.49
CA LYS A 88 3.35 19.36 -9.95
C LYS A 88 2.26 19.19 -11.00
N THR A 89 2.65 18.77 -12.21
CA THR A 89 1.76 18.55 -13.36
C THR A 89 1.62 17.07 -13.73
N VAL A 90 2.53 16.22 -13.26
CA VAL A 90 2.52 14.78 -13.49
C VAL A 90 2.70 14.09 -12.14
N PHE A 91 1.80 13.15 -11.87
CA PHE A 91 1.76 12.43 -10.60
C PHE A 91 2.00 10.93 -10.82
N TYR A 92 2.63 10.33 -9.83
CA TYR A 92 2.98 8.90 -9.84
C TYR A 92 2.63 8.26 -8.51
N LEU A 93 2.05 7.08 -8.54
CA LEU A 93 1.95 6.19 -7.41
C LEU A 93 2.96 5.06 -7.63
N LEU A 94 3.97 4.97 -6.77
CA LEU A 94 4.97 3.89 -6.82
C LEU A 94 4.63 2.84 -5.76
N MET A 95 4.49 1.59 -6.19
CA MET A 95 4.49 0.40 -5.33
C MET A 95 5.87 -0.24 -5.35
N MET A 96 6.49 -0.44 -4.20
CA MET A 96 7.80 -1.10 -4.07
C MET A 96 7.86 -1.94 -2.79
N PRO A 97 8.80 -2.92 -2.67
CA PRO A 97 9.00 -3.66 -1.44
C PRO A 97 9.32 -2.74 -0.26
N GLY A 98 8.71 -3.01 0.90
CA GLY A 98 8.82 -2.16 2.09
C GLY A 98 10.25 -1.95 2.56
N GLU A 99 11.11 -2.99 2.49
CA GLU A 99 12.50 -2.97 2.94
C GLU A 99 13.45 -2.22 1.97
N LYS A 100 13.09 -2.07 0.69
CA LYS A 100 13.94 -1.37 -0.28
C LYS A 100 14.08 0.11 0.05
N LYS A 101 15.30 0.63 -0.01
CA LYS A 101 15.53 2.08 0.07
C LYS A 101 15.07 2.76 -1.22
N PHE A 102 14.38 3.87 -1.08
CA PHE A 102 13.91 4.64 -2.22
C PHE A 102 14.84 5.81 -2.56
N LYS A 103 15.22 5.89 -3.83
CA LYS A 103 16.00 7.02 -4.38
C LYS A 103 15.28 7.64 -5.56
N THR A 104 14.85 8.88 -5.41
CA THR A 104 14.14 9.62 -6.46
C THR A 104 14.93 9.74 -7.76
N LYS A 105 16.27 9.82 -7.68
CA LYS A 105 17.16 9.91 -8.84
C LYS A 105 17.12 8.64 -9.69
N GLU A 106 17.10 7.46 -9.05
CA GLU A 106 17.03 6.17 -9.72
C GLU A 106 15.73 6.05 -10.50
N LEU A 107 14.61 6.32 -9.83
CA LEU A 107 13.28 6.25 -10.44
C LEU A 107 13.13 7.27 -11.58
N SER A 108 13.48 8.55 -11.35
CA SER A 108 13.34 9.59 -12.37
C SER A 108 14.13 9.28 -13.64
N HIS A 109 15.31 8.65 -13.52
CA HIS A 109 16.11 8.22 -14.68
C HIS A 109 15.39 7.12 -15.47
N GLN A 110 14.81 6.11 -14.79
CA GLN A 110 14.13 5.00 -15.46
C GLN A 110 12.89 5.44 -16.24
N ILE A 111 12.10 6.36 -15.67
CA ILE A 111 10.85 6.81 -16.29
C ILE A 111 11.02 8.06 -17.18
N GLY A 112 12.27 8.53 -17.37
CA GLY A 112 12.55 9.72 -18.17
C GLY A 112 11.93 11.01 -17.62
N SER A 113 11.69 11.07 -16.30
CA SER A 113 11.07 12.23 -15.67
C SER A 113 12.11 13.25 -15.19
N ALA A 114 11.68 14.50 -15.05
CA ALA A 114 12.40 15.50 -14.25
C ALA A 114 12.52 15.03 -12.78
N ARG A 115 13.22 15.81 -11.95
CA ARG A 115 13.36 15.52 -10.52
C ARG A 115 11.98 15.29 -9.88
N LEU A 116 11.85 14.17 -9.19
CA LEU A 116 10.65 13.79 -8.43
C LEU A 116 10.75 14.30 -6.98
N SER A 117 9.59 14.59 -6.40
CA SER A 117 9.39 14.86 -4.98
C SER A 117 8.13 14.17 -4.50
N PHE A 118 7.96 14.03 -3.17
CA PHE A 118 6.69 13.58 -2.61
C PHE A 118 5.60 14.61 -2.91
N ALA A 119 4.44 14.14 -3.33
CA ALA A 119 3.26 14.97 -3.50
C ALA A 119 2.69 15.38 -2.13
N SER A 120 2.02 16.52 -2.07
CA SER A 120 1.41 17.01 -0.83
C SER A 120 0.13 16.24 -0.47
N GLU A 121 -0.30 16.38 0.79
CA GLU A 121 -1.56 15.82 1.30
C GLU A 121 -2.78 16.30 0.48
N GLU A 122 -2.77 17.53 0.02
CA GLU A 122 -3.84 18.09 -0.82
C GLU A 122 -4.02 17.28 -2.11
N PHE A 123 -2.92 16.90 -2.76
CA PHE A 123 -2.97 16.05 -3.96
C PHE A 123 -3.30 14.60 -3.65
N MET A 124 -2.91 14.07 -2.46
CA MET A 124 -3.33 12.74 -2.03
C MET A 124 -4.86 12.67 -1.85
N GLU A 125 -5.43 13.69 -1.20
CA GLU A 125 -6.87 13.79 -1.01
C GLU A 125 -7.59 14.05 -2.34
N GLU A 126 -7.07 14.97 -3.18
CA GLU A 126 -7.70 15.33 -4.45
C GLU A 126 -7.78 14.14 -5.41
N PHE A 127 -6.70 13.35 -5.56
CA PHE A 127 -6.62 12.31 -6.60
C PHE A 127 -6.98 10.93 -6.10
N LEU A 128 -6.63 10.61 -4.86
CA LEU A 128 -6.74 9.26 -4.31
C LEU A 128 -7.77 9.15 -3.18
N HIS A 129 -8.28 10.28 -2.66
CA HIS A 129 -9.10 10.36 -1.45
C HIS A 129 -8.43 9.67 -0.25
N ILE A 130 -7.14 9.85 -0.09
CA ILE A 130 -6.31 9.22 0.94
C ILE A 130 -5.56 10.28 1.74
N GLN A 131 -5.35 9.98 3.02
CA GLN A 131 -4.52 10.80 3.91
C GLN A 131 -3.10 10.21 4.03
N PRO A 132 -2.10 11.01 4.46
CA PRO A 132 -0.76 10.50 4.77
C PRO A 132 -0.79 9.29 5.70
N GLY A 133 0.12 8.34 5.45
CA GLY A 133 0.17 7.07 6.17
C GLY A 133 -0.76 5.98 5.63
N ALA A 134 -1.75 6.32 4.77
CA ALA A 134 -2.69 5.37 4.20
C ALA A 134 -2.58 5.21 2.68
N VAL A 135 -1.50 5.72 2.07
CA VAL A 135 -1.31 5.67 0.61
C VAL A 135 -1.34 4.22 0.13
N SER A 136 -2.18 3.97 -0.86
CA SER A 136 -2.48 2.62 -1.33
C SER A 136 -2.87 2.61 -2.81
N VAL A 137 -2.55 1.51 -3.49
CA VAL A 137 -3.01 1.24 -4.86
C VAL A 137 -4.54 1.28 -4.96
N MET A 138 -5.26 0.94 -3.88
CA MET A 138 -6.73 0.98 -3.84
C MET A 138 -7.28 2.40 -4.08
N GLY A 139 -6.51 3.44 -3.75
CA GLY A 139 -6.90 4.83 -4.02
C GLY A 139 -7.11 5.16 -5.49
N LEU A 140 -6.53 4.40 -6.42
CA LEU A 140 -6.74 4.58 -7.86
C LEU A 140 -8.20 4.42 -8.28
N MET A 141 -9.05 3.81 -7.47
CA MET A 141 -10.50 3.77 -7.71
C MET A 141 -11.14 5.17 -7.75
N ASN A 142 -10.49 6.17 -7.16
CA ASN A 142 -10.96 7.55 -7.10
C ASN A 142 -10.39 8.44 -8.23
N ASP A 143 -9.34 7.98 -8.94
CA ASP A 143 -8.72 8.69 -10.05
C ASP A 143 -9.41 8.38 -11.38
N GLY A 144 -10.66 8.82 -11.52
CA GLY A 144 -11.47 8.56 -12.72
C GLY A 144 -10.96 9.22 -14.01
N GLU A 145 -10.05 10.18 -13.91
CA GLU A 145 -9.43 10.87 -15.04
C GLU A 145 -8.06 10.32 -15.43
N ASN A 146 -7.57 9.29 -14.76
CA ASN A 146 -6.24 8.68 -14.96
C ASN A 146 -5.09 9.70 -14.90
N ARG A 147 -5.14 10.59 -13.90
CA ARG A 147 -4.11 11.63 -13.68
C ARG A 147 -2.86 11.09 -12.98
N VAL A 148 -2.98 9.92 -12.32
CA VAL A 148 -1.92 9.28 -11.58
C VAL A 148 -1.33 8.13 -12.39
N ASN A 149 -0.04 8.17 -12.67
CA ASN A 149 0.68 7.09 -13.34
C ASN A 149 1.12 6.06 -12.31
N LEU A 150 0.67 4.82 -12.44
CA LEU A 150 1.07 3.73 -11.55
C LEU A 150 2.43 3.16 -12.00
N LEU A 151 3.36 3.09 -11.06
CA LEU A 151 4.67 2.45 -11.19
C LEU A 151 4.74 1.28 -10.22
N ILE A 152 5.19 0.11 -10.68
CA ILE A 152 5.33 -1.08 -9.83
C ILE A 152 6.74 -1.62 -9.97
N ASP A 153 7.42 -1.78 -8.82
CA ASP A 153 8.72 -2.46 -8.79
C ASP A 153 8.55 -3.93 -9.21
N GLU A 154 9.48 -4.43 -10.03
CA GLU A 154 9.46 -5.81 -10.54
C GLU A 154 9.40 -6.86 -9.44
N ASP A 155 9.95 -6.59 -8.25
CA ASP A 155 9.92 -7.55 -7.16
C ASP A 155 8.52 -7.68 -6.55
N VAL A 156 7.73 -6.60 -6.50
CA VAL A 156 6.30 -6.68 -6.13
C VAL A 156 5.51 -7.55 -7.12
N LEU A 157 5.83 -7.45 -8.41
CA LEU A 157 5.15 -8.26 -9.45
C LEU A 157 5.49 -9.76 -9.37
N LYS A 158 6.57 -10.15 -8.72
CA LYS A 158 6.98 -11.54 -8.52
C LYS A 158 6.32 -12.21 -7.32
N GLU A 159 5.80 -11.41 -6.39
CA GLU A 159 5.11 -11.93 -5.20
C GLU A 159 3.73 -12.47 -5.56
N GLU A 160 3.36 -13.63 -5.01
CA GLU A 160 2.01 -14.22 -5.19
C GLU A 160 0.94 -13.33 -4.56
N TYR A 161 1.26 -12.74 -3.41
CA TYR A 161 0.37 -11.86 -2.66
C TYR A 161 1.06 -10.52 -2.39
N LEU A 162 0.29 -9.46 -2.40
CA LEU A 162 0.72 -8.14 -1.97
C LEU A 162 -0.07 -7.68 -0.74
N GLY A 163 0.58 -6.86 0.07
CA GLY A 163 -0.04 -6.16 1.20
C GLY A 163 -0.31 -4.71 0.86
N CYS A 164 -1.51 -4.24 1.19
CA CYS A 164 -1.87 -2.84 1.04
C CYS A 164 -2.93 -2.42 2.06
N HIS A 165 -3.14 -1.12 2.20
CA HIS A 165 -4.22 -0.57 3.02
C HIS A 165 -5.52 -0.37 2.21
N PRO A 166 -6.70 -0.54 2.80
CA PRO A 166 -7.98 -0.16 2.18
C PRO A 166 -8.25 1.35 2.32
N CYS A 167 -7.29 2.20 1.92
CA CYS A 167 -7.32 3.66 2.04
C CYS A 167 -7.39 4.21 3.48
N VAL A 168 -7.11 3.38 4.48
CA VAL A 168 -6.95 3.73 5.90
C VAL A 168 -5.77 2.99 6.49
N ASN A 169 -5.06 3.57 7.45
CA ASN A 169 -3.85 2.97 8.05
C ASN A 169 -4.12 2.17 9.34
N THR A 170 -5.36 1.80 9.56
CA THR A 170 -5.81 0.96 10.70
C THR A 170 -6.19 -0.44 10.26
N VAL A 171 -5.97 -0.76 8.99
CA VAL A 171 -6.28 -2.05 8.39
C VAL A 171 -5.27 -2.38 7.31
N SER A 172 -4.86 -3.64 7.27
CA SER A 172 -4.05 -4.19 6.18
C SER A 172 -4.79 -5.32 5.47
N LEU A 173 -4.62 -5.37 4.17
CA LEU A 173 -5.19 -6.39 3.29
C LEU A 173 -4.08 -7.22 2.66
N ARG A 174 -4.29 -8.53 2.59
CA ARG A 174 -3.57 -9.45 1.72
C ARG A 174 -4.42 -9.74 0.49
N LEU A 175 -3.90 -9.46 -0.68
CA LEU A 175 -4.56 -9.67 -1.97
C LEU A 175 -3.66 -10.50 -2.89
N LYS A 176 -4.25 -11.30 -3.78
CA LYS A 176 -3.46 -11.90 -4.88
C LYS A 176 -2.98 -10.80 -5.80
N THR A 177 -1.67 -10.76 -6.07
CA THR A 177 -1.07 -9.81 -7.00
C THR A 177 -1.71 -9.87 -8.38
N GLU A 178 -1.98 -11.10 -8.87
CA GLU A 178 -2.66 -11.31 -10.15
C GLU A 178 -4.06 -10.69 -10.20
N ASP A 179 -4.84 -10.77 -9.11
CA ASP A 179 -6.18 -10.18 -9.06
C ASP A 179 -6.13 -8.64 -9.11
N VAL A 180 -5.16 -8.04 -8.44
CA VAL A 180 -4.96 -6.58 -8.53
C VAL A 180 -4.60 -6.19 -9.96
N ILE A 181 -3.67 -6.89 -10.60
CA ILE A 181 -3.20 -6.58 -11.96
C ILE A 181 -4.28 -6.86 -13.02
N ARG A 182 -5.02 -7.98 -12.90
CA ARG A 182 -5.92 -8.44 -13.97
C ARG A 182 -7.39 -8.09 -13.78
N LYS A 183 -7.81 -7.74 -12.56
CA LYS A 183 -9.21 -7.39 -12.27
C LYS A 183 -9.34 -5.94 -11.82
N PHE A 184 -8.60 -5.54 -10.75
CA PHE A 184 -8.74 -4.21 -10.18
C PHE A 184 -8.24 -3.11 -11.14
N LEU A 185 -6.98 -3.17 -11.61
CA LEU A 185 -6.42 -2.13 -12.47
C LEU A 185 -7.21 -1.91 -13.77
N PRO A 186 -7.64 -2.96 -14.52
CA PRO A 186 -8.47 -2.77 -15.69
C PRO A 186 -9.84 -2.16 -15.38
N TYR A 187 -10.45 -2.51 -14.25
CA TYR A 187 -11.74 -1.94 -13.84
C TYR A 187 -11.62 -0.43 -13.58
N VAL A 188 -10.59 -0.01 -12.87
CA VAL A 188 -10.33 1.42 -12.61
C VAL A 188 -9.63 2.12 -13.79
N LYS A 189 -9.48 1.42 -14.93
CA LYS A 189 -8.88 1.90 -16.20
C LYS A 189 -7.44 2.39 -16.04
N HIS A 190 -6.67 1.86 -15.10
CA HIS A 190 -5.25 2.14 -14.93
C HIS A 190 -4.40 1.03 -15.54
N GLY A 191 -3.37 1.44 -16.28
CA GLY A 191 -2.22 0.59 -16.57
C GLY A 191 -1.12 0.81 -15.54
N TYR A 192 0.01 0.11 -15.69
CA TYR A 192 1.19 0.35 -14.89
C TYR A 192 2.46 0.31 -15.74
N THR A 193 3.51 0.96 -15.24
CA THR A 193 4.87 0.83 -15.78
C THR A 193 5.70 0.05 -14.77
N SER A 194 6.34 -1.04 -15.21
CA SER A 194 7.29 -1.78 -14.38
C SER A 194 8.59 -1.00 -14.26
N VAL A 195 9.14 -0.95 -13.04
CA VAL A 195 10.44 -0.34 -12.76
C VAL A 195 11.30 -1.31 -11.96
N HIS A 196 12.62 -1.18 -12.09
CA HIS A 196 13.59 -1.99 -11.35
C HIS A 196 14.37 -1.10 -10.38
N LEU A 197 14.05 -1.17 -9.09
CA LEU A 197 14.74 -0.41 -8.06
C LEU A 197 15.74 -1.30 -7.33
N THR A 198 17.01 -0.84 -7.24
CA THR A 198 18.08 -1.64 -6.61
C THR A 198 17.95 -1.69 -5.09
N GLY A 199 17.38 -0.64 -4.47
CA GLY A 199 17.27 -0.53 -3.01
C GLY A 199 18.61 -0.25 -2.30
N GLU A 200 19.68 0.09 -3.03
CA GLU A 200 21.02 0.36 -2.50
C GLU A 200 21.22 1.80 -2.00
#